data_19b6b42a3a49ac65b1ccbdf045d7aaf8
#
_entry.id   19b6b42a3a49ac65b1ccbdf045d7aaf8
#
_cell.length_a   1.000
_cell.length_b   1.000
_cell.length_c   1.000
_cell.angle_alpha   90.00
_cell.angle_beta   90.00
_cell.angle_gamma   90.00
#
_symmetry.space_group_name_H-M   'P 1'
#
loop_
_entity.id
_entity.type
_entity.pdbx_description
1 polymer ?
#
loop_
_entity_poly.entity_id
_entity_poly.type
_entity_poly.pdbx_seq_one_letter_code
_entity_poly.pdbx_strand_id
1 'polypeptide(L)'
;MCTWPSTRSVQIAYITLKMGRGGGVCDNSGQGGILCRVDIDTGKICSPATDDYFNVYDRHPDTGIPLVGYQLPMIEEAKAMACEAAREIPEVGHVGWDMAIGPDGPAIIEGNDFPGTDLCQLAPFCPEKTGLWPYYKELLHL
;
A
#
# COMPACT_ATOMS: atom_id res chain seq x y z
N MET A 1 -4.75 -3.44 -6.22
CA MET A 1 -5.12 -2.92 -7.57
C MET A 1 -6.16 -3.82 -8.17
N CYS A 2 -7.24 -3.27 -8.76
CA CYS A 2 -8.29 -4.08 -9.39
C CYS A 2 -8.38 -3.74 -10.87
N THR A 3 -8.44 -4.76 -11.72
CA THR A 3 -8.82 -4.62 -13.12
C THR A 3 -10.24 -5.14 -13.28
N TRP A 4 -11.11 -4.38 -13.96
CA TRP A 4 -12.49 -4.82 -14.22
C TRP A 4 -12.68 -5.11 -15.70
N PRO A 5 -13.22 -6.28 -16.08
CA PRO A 5 -13.28 -6.71 -17.49
C PRO A 5 -14.09 -5.79 -18.42
N SER A 6 -15.09 -5.10 -17.87
CA SER A 6 -16.02 -4.29 -18.69
C SER A 6 -15.50 -2.93 -19.12
N THR A 7 -14.49 -2.37 -18.43
CA THR A 7 -14.00 -1.02 -18.70
C THR A 7 -12.55 -0.95 -19.16
N ARG A 8 -11.78 -2.04 -19.05
CA ARG A 8 -10.31 -2.06 -19.24
C ARG A 8 -9.56 -1.00 -18.41
N SER A 9 -10.22 -0.43 -17.40
CA SER A 9 -9.60 0.53 -16.51
C SER A 9 -8.92 -0.19 -15.35
N VAL A 10 -7.71 0.22 -15.02
CA VAL A 10 -6.98 -0.24 -13.85
C VAL A 10 -7.12 0.81 -12.76
N GLN A 11 -7.54 0.40 -11.56
CA GLN A 11 -7.70 1.27 -10.42
C GLN A 11 -6.81 0.79 -9.26
N ILE A 12 -6.26 1.73 -8.51
CA ILE A 12 -5.51 1.45 -7.30
C ILE A 12 -6.49 1.48 -6.13
N ALA A 13 -6.66 0.33 -5.46
CA ALA A 13 -7.58 0.21 -4.34
C ALA A 13 -7.01 0.80 -3.04
N TYR A 14 -5.72 0.57 -2.79
CA TYR A 14 -5.01 1.13 -1.63
C TYR A 14 -3.50 1.07 -1.84
N ILE A 15 -2.78 1.84 -1.03
CA ILE A 15 -1.32 1.81 -0.96
C ILE A 15 -0.92 1.74 0.51
N THR A 16 -0.01 0.81 0.84
CA THR A 16 0.67 0.74 2.13
C THR A 16 2.16 0.89 1.93
N LEU A 17 2.81 1.59 2.85
CA LEU A 17 4.26 1.66 2.94
C LEU A 17 4.73 0.76 4.06
N LYS A 18 5.63 -0.17 3.73
CA LYS A 18 6.34 -1.00 4.69
C LYS A 18 7.71 -0.38 4.97
N MET A 19 8.13 -0.37 6.22
CA MET A 19 9.41 0.22 6.63
C MET A 19 10.10 -0.70 7.64
N GLY A 20 11.38 -0.95 7.43
CA GLY A 20 12.22 -1.62 8.40
C GLY A 20 12.51 -0.75 9.62
N ARG A 21 12.91 -1.35 10.74
CA ARG A 21 13.38 -0.67 11.95
C ARG A 21 14.41 -1.52 12.70
N GLY A 22 15.09 -0.91 13.68
CA GLY A 22 16.04 -1.62 14.53
C GLY A 22 17.30 -2.07 13.79
N GLY A 23 17.67 -1.42 12.66
CA GLY A 23 18.81 -1.82 11.84
C GLY A 23 18.59 -3.12 11.06
N GLY A 24 17.38 -3.65 11.03
CA GLY A 24 17.00 -4.81 10.23
C GLY A 24 17.02 -4.48 8.73
N VAL A 25 17.38 -5.46 7.91
CA VAL A 25 17.38 -5.37 6.44
C VAL A 25 16.05 -5.79 5.81
N CYS A 26 15.08 -6.20 6.65
CA CYS A 26 13.77 -6.65 6.22
C CYS A 26 12.69 -5.68 6.68
N ASP A 27 11.76 -5.36 5.80
CA ASP A 27 10.62 -4.47 6.06
C ASP A 27 9.33 -5.23 6.42
N ASN A 28 9.36 -6.57 6.36
CA ASN A 28 8.20 -7.39 6.71
C ASN A 28 7.79 -7.17 8.17
N SER A 29 6.50 -6.97 8.39
CA SER A 29 5.92 -6.79 9.72
C SER A 29 6.24 -7.96 10.65
N GLY A 30 6.16 -9.21 10.18
CA GLY A 30 6.54 -10.41 10.93
C GLY A 30 8.01 -10.48 11.39
N GLN A 31 8.86 -9.60 10.89
CA GLN A 31 10.26 -9.43 11.30
C GLN A 31 10.54 -8.10 12.00
N GLY A 32 9.48 -7.47 12.52
CA GLY A 32 9.57 -6.23 13.29
C GLY A 32 9.44 -4.96 12.47
N GLY A 33 9.12 -5.04 11.18
CA GLY A 33 8.79 -3.88 10.35
C GLY A 33 7.54 -3.15 10.84
N ILE A 34 7.34 -1.96 10.36
CA ILE A 34 6.14 -1.15 10.57
C ILE A 34 5.52 -0.79 9.23
N LEU A 35 4.21 -0.60 9.22
CA LEU A 35 3.49 -0.23 8.01
C LEU A 35 2.52 0.92 8.27
N CYS A 36 2.28 1.73 7.27
CA CYS A 36 1.33 2.84 7.30
C CYS A 36 0.57 2.93 5.98
N ARG A 37 -0.58 3.62 6.01
CA ARG A 37 -1.38 3.89 4.83
C ARG A 37 -0.86 5.12 4.10
N VAL A 38 -0.92 5.05 2.78
CA VAL A 38 -0.59 6.16 1.88
C VAL A 38 -1.87 6.60 1.16
N ASP A 39 -2.09 7.88 1.11
CA ASP A 39 -3.18 8.48 0.35
C ASP A 39 -2.90 8.35 -1.15
N ILE A 40 -3.85 7.81 -1.89
CA ILE A 40 -3.66 7.47 -3.31
C ILE A 40 -3.51 8.72 -4.17
N ASP A 41 -4.24 9.78 -3.85
CA ASP A 41 -4.29 10.98 -4.67
C ASP A 41 -3.05 11.85 -4.47
N THR A 42 -2.62 11.99 -3.22
CA THR A 42 -1.51 12.87 -2.86
C THR A 42 -0.16 12.16 -2.76
N GLY A 43 -0.14 10.84 -2.59
CA GLY A 43 1.08 10.07 -2.35
C GLY A 43 1.73 10.34 -0.99
N LYS A 44 0.97 10.93 -0.04
CA LYS A 44 1.44 11.21 1.31
C LYS A 44 1.02 10.11 2.28
N ILE A 45 1.84 9.86 3.29
CA ILE A 45 1.45 9.03 4.41
C ILE A 45 0.26 9.68 5.12
N CYS A 46 -0.86 8.96 5.25
CA CYS A 46 -2.12 9.48 5.80
C CYS A 46 -2.55 8.80 7.11
N SER A 47 -1.75 7.86 7.64
CA SER A 47 -1.99 7.24 8.94
C SER A 47 -0.70 7.16 9.76
N PRO A 48 -0.78 7.04 11.10
CA PRO A 48 0.34 6.52 11.89
C PRO A 48 0.78 5.15 11.36
N ALA A 49 2.00 4.74 11.68
CA ALA A 49 2.41 3.37 11.39
C ALA A 49 2.00 2.42 12.52
N THR A 50 1.88 1.15 12.19
CA THR A 50 1.61 0.08 13.15
C THR A 50 2.52 -1.12 12.88
N ASP A 51 2.78 -1.93 13.91
CA ASP A 51 3.44 -3.24 13.81
C ASP A 51 2.43 -4.38 14.02
N ASP A 52 2.88 -5.63 13.96
CA ASP A 52 2.05 -6.82 14.15
C ASP A 52 1.46 -6.97 15.56
N TYR A 53 1.97 -6.20 16.52
CA TYR A 53 1.45 -6.13 17.89
C TYR A 53 0.46 -4.98 18.09
N PHE A 54 0.10 -4.28 17.01
CA PHE A 54 -0.76 -3.08 17.02
C PHE A 54 -0.21 -1.91 17.83
N ASN A 55 1.09 -1.86 18.06
CA ASN A 55 1.70 -0.63 18.57
C ASN A 55 1.61 0.46 17.49
N VAL A 56 1.39 1.69 17.91
CA VAL A 56 1.18 2.84 17.02
C VAL A 56 2.36 3.78 17.10
N TYR A 57 2.83 4.24 15.94
CA TYR A 57 4.00 5.09 15.79
C TYR A 57 3.67 6.32 14.95
N ASP A 58 3.73 7.51 15.56
CA ASP A 58 3.59 8.79 14.84
C ASP A 58 4.88 9.20 14.12
N ARG A 59 5.99 8.63 14.57
CA ARG A 59 7.33 8.86 14.03
C ARG A 59 8.03 7.54 13.78
N HIS A 60 8.89 7.52 12.76
CA HIS A 60 9.75 6.35 12.54
C HIS A 60 10.66 6.13 13.74
N PRO A 61 10.67 4.92 14.34
CA PRO A 61 11.40 4.68 15.61
C PRO A 61 12.87 5.00 15.57
N ASP A 62 13.57 4.68 14.47
CA ASP A 62 15.02 4.85 14.39
C ASP A 62 15.42 6.25 13.97
N THR A 63 14.66 6.90 13.10
CA THR A 63 15.03 8.18 12.49
C THR A 63 14.35 9.38 13.14
N GLY A 64 13.25 9.16 13.88
CA GLY A 64 12.43 10.22 14.47
C GLY A 64 11.64 11.06 13.45
N ILE A 65 11.66 10.69 12.17
CA ILE A 65 10.94 11.42 11.11
C ILE A 65 9.44 11.29 11.36
N PRO A 66 8.68 12.41 11.36
CA PRO A 66 7.22 12.37 11.40
C PRO A 66 6.68 11.61 10.18
N LEU A 67 5.73 10.70 10.41
CA LEU A 67 5.20 9.87 9.34
C LEU A 67 4.04 10.54 8.61
N VAL A 68 2.99 10.91 9.32
CA VAL A 68 1.80 11.53 8.69
C VAL A 68 2.19 12.84 7.99
N GLY A 69 1.80 12.93 6.73
CA GLY A 69 2.12 14.07 5.87
C GLY A 69 3.45 13.95 5.12
N TYR A 70 4.25 12.91 5.39
CA TYR A 70 5.49 12.67 4.64
C TYR A 70 5.15 12.33 3.19
N GLN A 71 5.76 13.04 2.24
CA GLN A 71 5.60 12.81 0.81
C GLN A 71 6.52 11.69 0.35
N LEU A 72 5.96 10.61 -0.19
CA LEU A 72 6.78 9.56 -0.80
C LEU A 72 7.41 10.05 -2.10
N PRO A 73 8.71 9.79 -2.30
CA PRO A 73 9.36 10.08 -3.57
C PRO A 73 8.81 9.15 -4.66
N MET A 74 8.79 9.63 -5.90
CA MET A 74 8.49 8.83 -7.11
C MET A 74 7.22 7.95 -7.02
N ILE A 75 6.27 8.37 -6.20
CA ILE A 75 5.04 7.57 -5.99
C ILE A 75 4.16 7.54 -7.24
N GLU A 76 4.16 8.60 -8.04
CA GLU A 76 3.38 8.64 -9.28
C GLU A 76 3.96 7.70 -10.33
N GLU A 77 5.28 7.63 -10.42
CA GLU A 77 5.98 6.68 -11.28
C GLU A 77 5.72 5.23 -10.84
N ALA A 78 5.72 4.96 -9.54
CA ALA A 78 5.40 3.66 -9.00
C ALA A 78 3.93 3.26 -9.30
N LYS A 79 2.99 4.19 -9.13
CA LYS A 79 1.57 3.98 -9.49
C LYS A 79 1.41 3.68 -10.98
N ALA A 80 2.08 4.45 -11.84
CA ALA A 80 2.05 4.25 -13.28
C ALA A 80 2.57 2.87 -13.67
N MET A 81 3.73 2.47 -13.13
CA MET A 81 4.35 1.16 -13.37
C MET A 81 3.44 0.02 -12.93
N ALA A 82 2.84 0.10 -11.75
CA ALA A 82 1.92 -0.91 -11.25
C ALA A 82 0.65 -1.02 -12.12
N CYS A 83 0.14 0.11 -12.61
CA CYS A 83 -1.00 0.13 -13.53
C CYS A 83 -0.67 -0.47 -14.89
N GLU A 84 0.54 -0.22 -15.42
CA GLU A 84 1.01 -0.80 -16.67
C GLU A 84 1.15 -2.32 -16.53
N ALA A 85 1.84 -2.78 -15.49
CA ALA A 85 2.01 -4.20 -15.22
C ALA A 85 0.66 -4.95 -15.09
N ALA A 86 -0.35 -4.33 -14.46
CA ALA A 86 -1.67 -4.94 -14.35
C ALA A 86 -2.40 -5.07 -15.70
N ARG A 87 -2.09 -4.23 -16.68
CA ARG A 87 -2.66 -4.35 -18.05
C ARG A 87 -2.08 -5.52 -18.84
N GLU A 88 -0.84 -5.92 -18.51
CA GLU A 88 -0.18 -7.06 -19.16
C GLU A 88 -0.76 -8.42 -18.74
N ILE A 89 -1.52 -8.46 -17.64
CA ILE A 89 -2.16 -9.68 -17.12
C ILE A 89 -3.67 -9.48 -16.90
N PRO A 90 -4.43 -9.20 -17.97
CA PRO A 90 -5.84 -8.81 -17.87
C PRO A 90 -6.77 -9.91 -17.32
N GLU A 91 -6.30 -11.15 -17.24
CA GLU A 91 -7.03 -12.29 -16.67
C GLU A 91 -7.06 -12.24 -15.14
N VAL A 92 -6.15 -11.47 -14.50
CA VAL A 92 -6.10 -11.32 -13.04
C VAL A 92 -6.86 -10.06 -12.65
N GLY A 93 -8.04 -10.22 -12.07
CA GLY A 93 -8.91 -9.11 -11.69
C GLY A 93 -8.42 -8.30 -10.48
N HIS A 94 -7.53 -8.85 -9.66
CA HIS A 94 -6.99 -8.19 -8.47
C HIS A 94 -5.56 -8.62 -8.21
N VAL A 95 -4.62 -7.69 -8.20
CA VAL A 95 -3.18 -7.96 -7.97
C VAL A 95 -2.67 -7.07 -6.84
N GLY A 96 -1.94 -7.66 -5.90
CA GLY A 96 -1.10 -6.95 -4.94
C GLY A 96 0.33 -6.85 -5.48
N TRP A 97 0.79 -5.65 -5.75
CA TRP A 97 2.17 -5.40 -6.19
C TRP A 97 3.04 -5.03 -5.00
N ASP A 98 4.07 -5.82 -4.73
CA ASP A 98 5.15 -5.42 -3.85
C ASP A 98 6.19 -4.65 -4.68
N MET A 99 6.45 -3.41 -4.27
CA MET A 99 7.30 -2.49 -5.00
C MET A 99 8.36 -1.87 -4.09
N ALA A 100 9.54 -1.63 -4.63
CA ALA A 100 10.58 -0.86 -3.98
C ALA A 100 10.83 0.45 -4.75
N ILE A 101 11.14 1.52 -4.03
CA ILE A 101 11.56 2.80 -4.61
C ILE A 101 13.03 3.00 -4.25
N GLY A 102 13.89 2.81 -5.23
CA GLY A 102 15.33 3.01 -5.11
C GLY A 102 15.80 4.35 -5.68
N PRO A 103 17.10 4.65 -5.64
CA PRO A 103 17.65 5.88 -6.19
C PRO A 103 17.47 6.01 -7.70
N ASP A 104 17.37 4.88 -8.41
CA ASP A 104 17.20 4.83 -9.86
C ASP A 104 15.73 4.76 -10.30
N GLY A 105 14.79 4.76 -9.36
CA GLY A 105 13.37 4.70 -9.63
C GLY A 105 12.64 3.57 -8.92
N PRO A 106 11.32 3.42 -9.17
CA PRO A 106 10.53 2.32 -8.66
C PRO A 106 10.83 1.02 -9.40
N ALA A 107 10.71 -0.11 -8.70
CA ALA A 107 10.81 -1.45 -9.27
C ALA A 107 9.72 -2.35 -8.68
N ILE A 108 9.16 -3.22 -9.52
CA ILE A 108 8.28 -4.29 -9.05
C ILE A 108 9.16 -5.43 -8.55
N ILE A 109 8.92 -5.86 -7.31
CA ILE A 109 9.61 -7.00 -6.70
C ILE A 109 8.80 -8.28 -6.96
N GLU A 110 7.49 -8.24 -6.69
CA GLU A 110 6.58 -9.36 -6.96
C GLU A 110 5.15 -8.89 -7.19
N GLY A 111 4.35 -9.76 -7.81
CA GLY A 111 2.91 -9.59 -7.96
C GLY A 111 2.17 -10.79 -7.39
N ASN A 112 1.19 -10.53 -6.53
CA ASN A 112 0.36 -11.55 -5.89
C ASN A 112 -1.04 -11.50 -6.49
N ASP A 113 -1.48 -12.58 -7.13
CA ASP A 113 -2.80 -12.73 -7.75
C ASP A 113 -3.92 -12.93 -6.71
N PHE A 114 -3.54 -13.26 -5.49
CA PHE A 114 -4.44 -13.39 -4.34
C PHE A 114 -3.90 -12.60 -3.13
N PRO A 115 -3.84 -11.25 -3.20
CA PRO A 115 -3.26 -10.46 -2.13
C PRO A 115 -4.09 -10.54 -0.84
N GLY A 116 -3.41 -10.50 0.30
CA GLY A 116 -4.06 -10.36 1.60
C GLY A 116 -4.91 -9.10 1.67
N THR A 117 -6.08 -9.20 2.27
CA THR A 117 -7.02 -8.08 2.44
C THR A 117 -6.99 -7.49 3.85
N ASP A 118 -6.19 -8.05 4.74
CA ASP A 118 -6.05 -7.65 6.13
C ASP A 118 -5.30 -6.33 6.28
N LEU A 119 -4.20 -6.13 5.55
CA LEU A 119 -3.35 -4.94 5.67
C LEU A 119 -4.09 -3.63 5.43
N CYS A 120 -5.03 -3.62 4.47
CA CYS A 120 -5.82 -2.42 4.17
C CYS A 120 -6.94 -2.16 5.17
N GLN A 121 -7.19 -3.10 6.09
CA GLN A 121 -8.28 -3.05 7.07
C GLN A 121 -7.81 -2.92 8.52
N LEU A 122 -6.50 -2.70 8.75
CA LEU A 122 -5.97 -2.50 10.09
C LEU A 122 -6.64 -1.30 10.78
N ALA A 123 -6.93 -1.45 12.06
CA ALA A 123 -7.65 -0.44 12.83
C ALA A 123 -7.06 0.98 12.74
N PRO A 124 -5.72 1.19 12.77
CA PRO A 124 -5.14 2.51 12.59
C PRO A 124 -5.39 3.13 11.20
N PHE A 125 -5.71 2.29 10.19
CA PHE A 125 -5.94 2.73 8.81
C PHE A 125 -7.41 3.01 8.50
N CYS A 126 -8.30 2.49 9.35
CA CYS A 126 -9.74 2.52 9.12
C CYS A 126 -10.48 3.06 10.35
N PRO A 127 -10.34 4.35 10.67
CA PRO A 127 -10.99 4.94 11.83
C PRO A 127 -12.53 4.81 11.77
N GLU A 128 -13.10 4.75 10.54
CA GLU A 128 -14.54 4.54 10.31
C GLU A 128 -14.99 3.10 10.59
N LYS A 129 -14.07 2.17 10.81
CA LYS A 129 -14.33 0.74 11.07
C LYS A 129 -15.05 0.00 9.93
N THR A 130 -15.06 0.56 8.74
CA THR A 130 -15.67 -0.05 7.53
C THR A 130 -14.64 -0.58 6.55
N GLY A 131 -13.36 -0.25 6.76
CA GLY A 131 -12.27 -0.62 5.87
C GLY A 131 -12.50 -0.13 4.45
N LEU A 132 -12.16 -0.95 3.46
CA LEU A 132 -12.37 -0.64 2.04
C LEU A 132 -13.76 -1.09 1.54
N TRP A 133 -14.66 -1.51 2.42
CA TRP A 133 -15.99 -1.97 2.00
C TRP A 133 -16.77 -0.93 1.16
N PRO A 134 -16.82 0.36 1.52
CA PRO A 134 -17.49 1.36 0.69
C PRO A 134 -16.93 1.43 -0.72
N TYR A 135 -15.61 1.37 -0.89
CA TYR A 135 -14.94 1.36 -2.19
C TYR A 135 -15.31 0.13 -3.03
N TYR A 136 -15.19 -1.08 -2.44
CA TYR A 136 -15.52 -2.31 -3.16
C TYR A 136 -17.01 -2.42 -3.48
N LYS A 137 -17.88 -1.93 -2.60
CA LYS A 137 -19.31 -1.90 -2.85
C LYS A 137 -19.66 -1.08 -4.10
N GLU A 138 -19.05 0.10 -4.24
CA GLU A 138 -19.23 0.94 -5.41
C GLU A 138 -18.65 0.28 -6.68
N LEU A 139 -17.43 -0.23 -6.58
CA LEU A 139 -16.74 -0.90 -7.69
C LEU A 139 -17.51 -2.12 -8.21
N LEU A 140 -18.13 -2.88 -7.32
CA LEU A 140 -18.85 -4.11 -7.63
C LEU A 140 -20.34 -3.90 -7.88
N HIS A 141 -20.84 -2.66 -7.78
CA HIS A 141 -22.25 -2.30 -7.96
C HIS A 141 -23.21 -3.08 -7.03
N LEU A 142 -22.82 -3.28 -5.75
CA LEU A 142 -23.57 -4.01 -4.72
C LEU A 142 -24.52 -3.11 -3.91
#